data_7e478d71cf50bfc5375a9cc76fab12ee
#
_entry.id   7e478d71cf50bfc5375a9cc76fab12ee
#
_cell.length_a   1.000
_cell.length_b   1.000
_cell.length_c   1.000
_cell.angle_alpha   90.00
_cell.angle_beta   90.00
_cell.angle_gamma   90.00
#
_symmetry.space_group_name_H-M   'P 1'
#
loop_
_entity.id
_entity.type
_entity.pdbx_description
1 polymer ?
#
loop_
_entity_poly.entity_id
_entity_poly.type
_entity_poly.pdbx_seq_one_letter_code
_entity_poly.pdbx_strand_id
1 'polypeptide(L)'
;FLRHDLRSLAGRVRMGWQWLARRSGPLAIGINFGGLFARVMPESATPDVQFHFAALSAEMAGAKTHPWPGCTFSVCQLRPTSRGTVAIKSRDPLDAPAMQPNYLSTEADCRTMIEGVKLARRLAQTSALGELIASEYRPGDAARRGAPRPRRRGGRPRRTVHGLPGR
;
A
#
# COMPACT_ATOMS: atom_id res chain seq x y z
N PHE A 1 7.83 18.35 -4.16
CA PHE A 1 7.29 19.16 -5.27
C PHE A 1 5.79 19.13 -5.31
N LEU A 2 5.15 18.00 -5.55
CA LEU A 2 3.70 17.87 -5.76
C LEU A 2 2.84 18.44 -4.62
N ARG A 3 3.29 18.28 -3.39
CA ARG A 3 2.54 18.72 -2.20
C ARG A 3 2.37 20.23 -2.09
N HIS A 4 3.41 21.01 -2.38
CA HIS A 4 3.31 22.48 -2.31
C HIS A 4 2.27 22.98 -3.31
N ASP A 5 2.30 22.42 -4.52
CA ASP A 5 1.36 22.76 -5.57
C ASP A 5 -0.08 22.36 -5.25
N LEU A 6 -0.29 21.20 -4.62
CA LEU A 6 -1.63 20.73 -4.23
C LEU A 6 -2.27 21.57 -3.09
N ARG A 7 -1.47 22.19 -2.23
CA ARG A 7 -1.97 22.93 -1.06
C ARG A 7 -2.18 24.42 -1.33
N SER A 8 -1.43 25.02 -2.22
CA SER A 8 -1.57 26.43 -2.55
C SER A 8 -2.61 26.64 -3.66
N LEU A 9 -3.40 27.70 -3.56
CA LEU A 9 -4.35 28.05 -4.62
C LEU A 9 -3.60 28.34 -5.94
N ALA A 10 -2.50 29.09 -5.87
CA ALA A 10 -1.66 29.40 -7.02
C ALA A 10 -1.09 28.13 -7.67
N GLY A 11 -0.65 27.15 -6.87
CA GLY A 11 -0.16 25.86 -7.37
C GLY A 11 -1.26 25.09 -8.09
N ARG A 12 -2.47 25.02 -7.53
CA ARG A 12 -3.61 24.36 -8.19
C ARG A 12 -4.00 25.03 -9.51
N VAL A 13 -4.04 26.35 -9.52
CA VAL A 13 -4.31 27.12 -10.75
C VAL A 13 -3.21 26.87 -11.78
N ARG A 14 -1.93 26.90 -11.38
CA ARG A 14 -0.79 26.61 -12.27
C ARG A 14 -0.89 25.20 -12.86
N MET A 15 -1.15 24.18 -12.04
CA MET A 15 -1.31 22.80 -12.51
C MET A 15 -2.49 22.66 -13.47
N GLY A 16 -3.64 23.28 -13.15
CA GLY A 16 -4.83 23.31 -14.02
C GLY A 16 -4.53 23.96 -15.37
N TRP A 17 -3.90 25.12 -15.35
CA TRP A 17 -3.48 25.82 -16.56
C TRP A 17 -2.48 25.02 -17.40
N GLN A 18 -1.46 24.43 -16.76
CA GLN A 18 -0.47 23.61 -17.45
C GLN A 18 -1.11 22.39 -18.13
N TRP A 19 -2.08 21.76 -17.46
CA TRP A 19 -2.81 20.64 -18.05
C TRP A 19 -3.72 21.10 -19.20
N LEU A 20 -4.45 22.21 -19.03
CA LEU A 20 -5.38 22.71 -20.03
C LEU A 20 -4.64 23.16 -21.31
N ALA A 21 -3.55 23.93 -21.16
CA ALA A 21 -2.82 24.52 -22.26
C ALA A 21 -1.85 23.54 -22.95
N ARG A 22 -1.26 22.62 -22.20
CA ARG A 22 -0.15 21.78 -22.70
C ARG A 22 -0.37 20.29 -22.53
N ARG A 23 -1.48 19.85 -21.90
CA ARG A 23 -1.76 18.45 -21.55
C ARG A 23 -0.57 17.78 -20.84
N SER A 24 0.12 18.53 -19.99
CA SER A 24 1.34 18.10 -19.29
C SER A 24 1.29 18.46 -17.81
N GLY A 25 2.35 18.08 -17.07
CA GLY A 25 2.47 18.35 -15.65
C GLY A 25 1.79 17.31 -14.75
N PRO A 26 1.68 17.58 -13.45
CA PRO A 26 1.22 16.61 -12.46
C PRO A 26 -0.17 16.03 -12.71
N LEU A 27 -1.07 16.78 -13.36
CA LEU A 27 -2.42 16.30 -13.68
C LEU A 27 -2.49 15.39 -14.92
N ALA A 28 -1.41 15.31 -15.69
CA ALA A 28 -1.29 14.42 -16.84
C ALA A 28 -0.74 13.04 -16.48
N ILE A 29 -0.33 12.83 -15.23
CA ILE A 29 0.35 11.62 -14.77
C ILE A 29 -0.52 10.93 -13.74
N GLY A 30 -0.60 9.60 -13.80
CA GLY A 30 -1.26 8.80 -12.76
C GLY A 30 -0.53 8.89 -11.41
N ILE A 31 -1.21 8.48 -10.34
CA ILE A 31 -0.65 8.50 -8.98
C ILE A 31 0.64 7.68 -8.89
N ASN A 32 0.69 6.54 -9.58
CA ASN A 32 1.86 5.70 -9.67
C ASN A 32 2.71 6.13 -10.87
N PHE A 33 3.86 6.72 -10.59
CA PHE A 33 4.80 7.22 -11.60
C PHE A 33 5.64 6.14 -12.22
N GLY A 34 5.86 5.06 -11.49
CA GLY A 34 6.70 3.96 -11.95
C GLY A 34 6.28 2.64 -11.32
N GLY A 35 6.72 1.58 -11.94
CA GLY A 35 6.54 0.22 -11.47
C GLY A 35 7.80 -0.59 -11.74
N LEU A 36 8.00 -1.62 -10.93
CA LEU A 36 9.08 -2.58 -11.07
C LEU A 36 8.52 -3.97 -10.78
N PHE A 37 8.85 -4.92 -11.63
CA PHE A 37 8.67 -6.34 -11.35
C PHE A 37 10.02 -6.94 -10.99
N ALA A 38 10.11 -7.62 -9.87
CA ALA A 38 11.37 -8.19 -9.40
C ALA A 38 11.16 -9.61 -8.86
N ARG A 39 12.25 -10.37 -8.89
CA ARG A 39 12.35 -11.66 -8.25
C ARG A 39 13.11 -11.49 -6.94
N VAL A 40 12.47 -11.77 -5.80
CA VAL A 40 13.06 -11.66 -4.48
C VAL A 40 13.33 -13.02 -3.85
N MET A 41 12.63 -14.06 -4.30
CA MET A 41 12.86 -15.43 -3.84
C MET A 41 13.73 -16.18 -4.86
N PRO A 42 14.83 -16.83 -4.41
CA PRO A 42 15.75 -17.57 -5.30
C PRO A 42 15.06 -18.66 -6.11
N GLU A 43 14.07 -19.31 -5.50
CA GLU A 43 13.31 -20.41 -6.07
C GLU A 43 12.28 -19.97 -7.12
N SER A 44 11.97 -18.67 -7.23
CA SER A 44 11.00 -18.18 -8.19
C SER A 44 11.56 -18.16 -9.61
N ALA A 45 10.89 -18.78 -10.56
CA ALA A 45 11.29 -18.76 -11.96
C ALA A 45 10.99 -17.42 -12.66
N THR A 46 10.00 -16.69 -12.16
CA THR A 46 9.52 -15.40 -12.71
C THR A 46 9.46 -14.35 -11.60
N PRO A 47 9.26 -13.06 -11.92
CA PRO A 47 9.03 -12.04 -10.88
C PRO A 47 7.91 -12.47 -9.92
N ASP A 48 8.16 -12.31 -8.65
CA ASP A 48 7.28 -12.70 -7.54
C ASP A 48 6.76 -11.50 -6.73
N VAL A 49 7.35 -10.33 -6.95
CA VAL A 49 6.85 -9.06 -6.41
C VAL A 49 6.75 -7.98 -7.48
N GLN A 50 5.77 -7.08 -7.27
CA GLN A 50 5.61 -5.85 -8.01
C GLN A 50 5.74 -4.67 -7.06
N PHE A 51 6.37 -3.61 -7.53
CA PHE A 51 6.43 -2.33 -6.83
C PHE A 51 5.62 -1.29 -7.58
N HIS A 52 4.91 -0.47 -6.83
CA HIS A 52 4.33 0.77 -7.31
C HIS A 52 5.05 1.93 -6.62
N PHE A 53 5.52 2.87 -7.41
CA PHE A 53 6.14 4.09 -6.91
C PHE A 53 5.18 5.27 -7.09
N ALA A 54 4.84 5.92 -5.98
CA ALA A 54 4.04 7.14 -5.98
C ALA A 54 4.83 8.29 -5.37
N ALA A 55 4.85 9.46 -6.03
CA ALA A 55 5.51 10.66 -5.53
C ALA A 55 4.67 11.42 -4.50
N LEU A 56 3.94 10.68 -3.67
CA LEU A 56 3.14 11.18 -2.57
C LEU A 56 3.15 10.18 -1.41
N SER A 57 2.84 10.64 -0.22
CA SER A 57 2.73 9.80 0.98
C SER A 57 1.33 9.94 1.58
N ALA A 58 0.69 8.79 1.85
CA ALA A 58 -0.61 8.67 2.50
C ALA A 58 -0.67 7.37 3.30
N GLU A 59 -1.62 7.26 4.24
CA GLU A 59 -1.79 6.03 5.03
C GLU A 59 -2.24 4.85 4.16
N MET A 60 -3.10 5.12 3.18
CA MET A 60 -3.60 4.13 2.23
C MET A 60 -4.04 4.82 0.94
N ALA A 61 -4.27 4.05 -0.11
CA ALA A 61 -4.81 4.56 -1.36
C ALA A 61 -6.17 5.25 -1.12
N GLY A 62 -6.32 6.47 -1.65
CA GLY A 62 -7.53 7.28 -1.49
C GLY A 62 -7.62 8.07 -0.18
N ALA A 63 -6.73 7.85 0.79
CA ALA A 63 -6.67 8.66 2.01
C ALA A 63 -6.06 10.05 1.76
N LYS A 64 -6.25 10.95 2.75
CA LYS A 64 -5.57 12.26 2.73
C LYS A 64 -4.06 12.06 2.73
N THR A 65 -3.38 12.83 1.89
CA THR A 65 -1.91 12.85 1.87
C THR A 65 -1.36 13.40 3.18
N HIS A 66 -0.22 12.85 3.61
CA HIS A 66 0.48 13.35 4.78
C HIS A 66 0.86 14.84 4.64
N PRO A 67 0.98 15.58 5.76
CA PRO A 67 1.30 17.00 5.75
C PRO A 67 2.76 17.32 5.39
N TRP A 68 3.62 16.36 5.17
CA TRP A 68 5.01 16.49 4.76
C TRP A 68 5.25 15.96 3.34
N PRO A 69 6.32 16.36 2.66
CA PRO A 69 6.73 15.77 1.39
C PRO A 69 7.14 14.32 1.60
N GLY A 70 6.75 13.45 0.69
CA GLY A 70 7.10 12.04 0.78
C GLY A 70 6.79 11.28 -0.50
N CYS A 71 7.33 10.09 -0.60
CA CYS A 71 7.03 9.13 -1.64
C CYS A 71 6.65 7.79 -1.01
N THR A 72 6.01 6.95 -1.79
CA THR A 72 5.57 5.62 -1.36
C THR A 72 6.10 4.57 -2.33
N PHE A 73 6.76 3.55 -1.77
CA PHE A 73 7.04 2.29 -2.46
C PHE A 73 6.07 1.24 -1.92
N SER A 74 5.11 0.85 -2.73
CA SER A 74 4.18 -0.22 -2.37
C SER A 74 4.67 -1.53 -2.94
N VAL A 75 4.84 -2.53 -2.09
CA VAL A 75 5.21 -3.90 -2.48
C VAL A 75 3.94 -4.72 -2.60
N CYS A 76 3.77 -5.39 -3.72
CA CYS A 76 2.68 -6.31 -3.98
C CYS A 76 3.23 -7.69 -4.34
N GLN A 77 2.77 -8.72 -3.65
CA GLN A 77 3.08 -10.10 -3.99
C GLN A 77 2.28 -10.54 -5.23
N LEU A 78 2.95 -11.16 -6.19
CA LEU A 78 2.32 -11.58 -7.45
C LEU A 78 1.77 -13.00 -7.42
N ARG A 79 2.34 -13.86 -6.59
CA ARG A 79 2.00 -15.28 -6.54
C ARG A 79 1.75 -15.77 -5.11
N PRO A 80 0.70 -15.26 -4.44
CA PRO A 80 0.41 -15.66 -3.07
C PRO A 80 -0.05 -17.13 -3.03
N THR A 81 0.41 -17.84 -2.01
CA THR A 81 -0.02 -19.21 -1.70
C THR A 81 -1.16 -19.24 -0.67
N SER A 82 -1.30 -18.18 0.11
CA SER A 82 -2.44 -18.00 1.03
C SER A 82 -3.76 -18.01 0.27
N ARG A 83 -4.76 -18.63 0.86
CA ARG A 83 -6.13 -18.71 0.30
C ARG A 83 -7.12 -18.19 1.31
N GLY A 84 -8.06 -17.41 0.83
CA GLY A 84 -9.21 -16.93 1.58
C GLY A 84 -10.50 -17.57 1.12
N THR A 85 -11.61 -17.10 1.68
CA THR A 85 -12.96 -17.54 1.33
C THR A 85 -13.87 -16.36 1.07
N VAL A 86 -14.79 -16.54 0.15
CA VAL A 86 -15.94 -15.65 -0.08
C VAL A 86 -17.18 -16.52 -0.07
N ALA A 87 -18.15 -16.18 0.76
CA ALA A 87 -19.39 -16.96 0.91
C ALA A 87 -20.61 -16.04 0.91
N ILE A 88 -21.70 -16.52 0.36
CA ILE A 88 -23.01 -15.88 0.47
C ILE A 88 -23.45 -15.90 1.93
N LYS A 89 -23.89 -14.78 2.45
CA LYS A 89 -24.23 -14.59 3.85
C LYS A 89 -25.73 -14.81 4.11
N SER A 90 -26.58 -14.45 3.18
CA SER A 90 -28.03 -14.61 3.24
C SER A 90 -28.64 -14.79 1.83
N ARG A 91 -29.96 -14.89 1.76
CA ARG A 91 -30.70 -14.91 0.49
C ARG A 91 -30.96 -13.50 -0.07
N ASP A 92 -30.72 -12.46 0.72
CA ASP A 92 -30.85 -11.08 0.27
C ASP A 92 -29.66 -10.72 -0.66
N PRO A 93 -29.91 -10.38 -1.94
CA PRO A 93 -28.87 -10.03 -2.88
C PRO A 93 -28.13 -8.72 -2.53
N LEU A 94 -28.68 -7.89 -1.64
CA LEU A 94 -28.08 -6.65 -1.17
C LEU A 94 -27.17 -6.85 0.05
N ASP A 95 -27.21 -8.01 0.68
CA ASP A 95 -26.29 -8.34 1.77
C ASP A 95 -24.86 -8.53 1.24
N ALA A 96 -23.93 -7.80 1.82
CA ALA A 96 -22.51 -7.97 1.50
C ALA A 96 -22.05 -9.39 1.83
N PRO A 97 -21.26 -10.03 0.95
CA PRO A 97 -20.76 -11.38 1.18
C PRO A 97 -19.84 -11.43 2.41
N ALA A 98 -19.77 -12.60 3.03
CA ALA A 98 -18.77 -12.90 4.06
C ALA A 98 -17.42 -13.13 3.38
N MET A 99 -16.47 -12.22 3.58
CA MET A 99 -15.14 -12.30 2.99
C MET A 99 -14.09 -12.52 4.07
N GLN A 100 -13.27 -13.54 3.91
CA GLN A 100 -12.11 -13.83 4.74
C GLN A 100 -10.88 -13.93 3.86
N PRO A 101 -10.10 -12.82 3.67
CA PRO A 101 -8.97 -12.80 2.75
C PRO A 101 -7.84 -13.73 3.15
N ASN A 102 -7.58 -13.90 4.44
CA ASN A 102 -6.55 -14.76 5.01
C ASN A 102 -5.13 -14.46 4.46
N TYR A 103 -4.82 -13.18 4.22
CA TYR A 103 -3.52 -12.73 3.71
C TYR A 103 -2.38 -13.15 4.62
N LEU A 104 -1.21 -13.46 4.01
CA LEU A 104 0.03 -13.81 4.69
C LEU A 104 -0.14 -14.97 5.69
N SER A 105 -1.02 -15.92 5.40
CA SER A 105 -1.25 -17.08 6.25
C SER A 105 -0.16 -18.16 6.11
N THR A 106 0.57 -18.13 4.99
CA THR A 106 1.69 -19.06 4.74
C THR A 106 3.04 -18.40 5.04
N GLU A 107 4.03 -19.20 5.39
CA GLU A 107 5.39 -18.73 5.62
C GLU A 107 6.01 -18.20 4.33
N ALA A 108 5.75 -18.85 3.20
CA ALA A 108 6.25 -18.43 1.89
C ALA A 108 5.79 -17.00 1.55
N ASP A 109 4.52 -16.67 1.77
CA ASP A 109 3.99 -15.34 1.53
C ASP A 109 4.63 -14.29 2.45
N CYS A 110 4.81 -14.64 3.74
CA CYS A 110 5.49 -13.77 4.69
C CYS A 110 6.95 -13.50 4.27
N ARG A 111 7.69 -14.53 3.85
CA ARG A 111 9.07 -14.39 3.38
C ARG A 111 9.16 -13.51 2.15
N THR A 112 8.32 -13.76 1.14
CA THR A 112 8.28 -12.96 -0.09
C THR A 112 8.04 -11.48 0.21
N MET A 113 7.10 -11.17 1.08
CA MET A 113 6.81 -9.78 1.46
C MET A 113 7.95 -9.13 2.24
N ILE A 114 8.63 -9.88 3.14
CA ILE A 114 9.80 -9.39 3.88
C ILE A 114 10.94 -9.06 2.92
N GLU A 115 11.26 -9.96 1.99
CA GLU A 115 12.32 -9.73 1.00
C GLU A 115 11.96 -8.59 0.04
N GLY A 116 10.68 -8.45 -0.33
CA GLY A 116 10.18 -7.32 -1.08
C GLY A 116 10.42 -5.98 -0.36
N VAL A 117 10.09 -5.88 0.92
CA VAL A 117 10.37 -4.66 1.73
C VAL A 117 11.88 -4.39 1.83
N LYS A 118 12.71 -5.42 1.99
CA LYS A 118 14.17 -5.25 1.99
C LYS A 118 14.67 -4.72 0.65
N LEU A 119 14.10 -5.18 -0.47
CA LEU A 119 14.43 -4.66 -1.80
C LEU A 119 14.01 -3.19 -1.95
N ALA A 120 12.81 -2.82 -1.49
CA ALA A 120 12.37 -1.42 -1.47
C ALA A 120 13.37 -0.51 -0.73
N ARG A 121 13.89 -0.96 0.41
CA ARG A 121 14.90 -0.23 1.19
C ARG A 121 16.23 -0.10 0.42
N ARG A 122 16.67 -1.16 -0.27
CA ARG A 122 17.87 -1.07 -1.12
C ARG A 122 17.69 -0.06 -2.26
N LEU A 123 16.52 -0.06 -2.90
CA LEU A 123 16.19 0.91 -3.93
C LEU A 123 16.20 2.35 -3.40
N ALA A 124 15.62 2.57 -2.22
CA ALA A 124 15.61 3.88 -1.57
C ALA A 124 17.01 4.39 -1.18
N GLN A 125 17.99 3.50 -1.03
CA GLN A 125 19.38 3.82 -0.67
C GLN A 125 20.30 3.99 -1.89
N THR A 126 19.80 3.81 -3.12
CA THR A 126 20.60 4.06 -4.33
C THR A 126 20.99 5.54 -4.43
N SER A 127 22.10 5.85 -5.10
CA SER A 127 22.57 7.25 -5.29
C SER A 127 21.48 8.16 -5.88
N ALA A 128 20.65 7.63 -6.79
CA ALA A 128 19.60 8.41 -7.44
C ALA A 128 18.45 8.81 -6.49
N LEU A 129 18.16 8.03 -5.45
CA LEU A 129 17.03 8.26 -4.54
C LEU A 129 17.48 8.64 -3.13
N GLY A 130 18.62 8.15 -2.67
CA GLY A 130 19.12 8.34 -1.32
C GLY A 130 19.32 9.82 -0.94
N GLU A 131 19.72 10.66 -1.89
CA GLU A 131 19.84 12.10 -1.68
C GLU A 131 18.49 12.81 -1.50
N LEU A 132 17.41 12.21 -2.00
CA LEU A 132 16.06 12.77 -1.95
C LEU A 132 15.24 12.27 -0.74
N ILE A 133 15.68 11.17 -0.08
CA ILE A 133 14.95 10.51 0.99
C ILE A 133 15.64 10.79 2.32
N ALA A 134 15.02 11.61 3.16
CA ALA A 134 15.55 11.94 4.47
C ALA A 134 15.40 10.79 5.49
N SER A 135 14.27 10.10 5.48
CA SER A 135 14.00 9.00 6.42
C SER A 135 12.86 8.10 5.94
N GLU A 136 12.84 6.87 6.47
CA GLU A 136 11.72 5.95 6.30
C GLU A 136 10.64 6.23 7.35
N TYR A 137 9.43 6.60 6.89
CA TYR A 137 8.30 6.83 7.79
C TYR A 137 7.65 5.51 8.23
N ARG A 138 7.36 4.61 7.29
CA ARG A 138 6.81 3.28 7.54
C ARG A 138 7.45 2.24 6.62
N PRO A 139 7.67 1.04 7.14
CA PRO A 139 7.43 0.53 8.51
C PRO A 139 8.35 1.11 9.59
N GLY A 140 9.36 1.92 9.24
CA GLY A 140 10.24 2.65 10.16
C GLY A 140 11.30 1.80 10.87
N ASP A 141 12.12 2.44 11.70
CA ASP A 141 13.28 1.80 12.35
C ASP A 141 12.92 0.71 13.36
N ALA A 142 11.73 0.74 13.94
CA ALA A 142 11.25 -0.32 14.83
C ALA A 142 11.16 -1.68 14.12
N ALA A 143 10.76 -1.68 12.85
CA ALA A 143 10.69 -2.89 12.03
C ALA A 143 12.07 -3.38 11.55
N ARG A 144 13.09 -2.52 11.55
CA ARG A 144 14.47 -2.91 11.23
C ARG A 144 15.10 -3.76 12.33
N ARG A 145 14.72 -3.54 13.58
CA ARG A 145 15.27 -4.20 14.77
C ARG A 145 14.55 -5.49 15.15
N GLY A 146 13.71 -6.04 14.28
CA GLY A 146 13.01 -7.29 14.55
C GLY A 146 12.03 -7.16 15.72
N ALA A 147 11.11 -6.21 15.65
CA ALA A 147 10.03 -6.10 16.61
C ALA A 147 9.35 -7.48 16.79
N PRO A 148 9.11 -7.94 18.03
CA PRO A 148 8.45 -9.22 18.25
C PRO A 148 7.13 -9.25 17.50
N ARG A 149 6.88 -10.32 16.77
CA ARG A 149 5.61 -10.54 16.06
C ARG A 149 4.47 -10.29 17.03
N PRO A 150 3.49 -9.41 16.70
CA PRO A 150 2.33 -9.28 17.55
C PRO A 150 1.69 -10.67 17.66
N ARG A 151 1.61 -11.19 18.89
CA ARG A 151 0.91 -12.45 19.16
C ARG A 151 -0.48 -12.30 18.57
N ARG A 152 -0.85 -13.18 17.63
CA ARG A 152 -2.22 -13.30 17.15
C ARG A 152 -3.11 -13.44 18.39
N ARG A 153 -3.80 -12.39 18.76
CA ARG A 153 -4.93 -12.50 19.67
C ARG A 153 -5.96 -13.34 18.94
N GLY A 154 -6.15 -14.57 19.38
CA GLY A 154 -7.25 -15.40 18.97
C GLY A 154 -8.55 -14.65 19.26
N GLY A 155 -9.02 -13.88 18.33
CA GLY A 155 -10.29 -13.19 18.40
C GLY A 155 -11.37 -14.23 18.26
N ARG A 156 -11.95 -14.67 19.39
CA ARG A 156 -13.28 -15.28 19.38
C ARG A 156 -14.20 -14.31 18.62
N PRO A 157 -15.03 -14.78 17.69
CA PRO A 157 -16.02 -13.93 17.05
C PRO A 157 -16.92 -13.35 18.15
N ARG A 158 -16.93 -12.01 18.27
CA ARG A 158 -17.93 -11.35 19.11
C ARG A 158 -19.30 -11.65 18.53
N ARG A 159 -20.07 -12.45 19.23
CA ARG A 159 -21.52 -12.54 19.05
C ARG A 159 -22.09 -11.14 19.30
N THR A 160 -22.40 -10.41 18.28
CA THR A 160 -23.32 -9.26 18.40
C THR A 160 -24.74 -9.81 18.45
N VAL A 161 -25.26 -9.94 19.67
CA VAL A 161 -26.68 -10.09 19.89
C VAL A 161 -27.30 -8.72 19.75
N HIS A 162 -27.92 -8.43 18.62
CA HIS A 162 -28.85 -7.30 18.52
C HIS A 162 -30.20 -7.79 19.06
N GLY A 163 -30.49 -7.41 20.30
CA GLY A 163 -31.84 -7.43 20.84
C GLY A 163 -32.64 -6.33 20.14
N LEU A 164 -33.74 -6.71 19.50
CA LEU A 164 -34.81 -5.82 19.09
C LEU A 164 -35.55 -5.33 20.34
N PRO A 165 -35.81 -4.02 20.49
CA PRO A 165 -36.94 -3.60 21.29
C PRO A 165 -38.17 -3.53 20.39
N GLY A 166 -39.24 -4.26 20.82
CA GLY A 166 -40.54 -4.11 20.26
C GLY A 166 -41.19 -2.75 20.62
N ARG A 167 -41.90 -2.22 19.72
CA ARG A 167 -43.28 -1.67 19.68
C ARG A 167 -43.48 -1.01 18.34
#